data_9596c2561fee7dd0bf4d24aba2730f76
#
_entry.id   9596c2561fee7dd0bf4d24aba2730f76
#
_cell.length_a   1.000
_cell.length_b   1.000
_cell.length_c   1.000
_cell.angle_alpha   90.00
_cell.angle_beta   90.00
_cell.angle_gamma   90.00
#
_symmetry.space_group_name_H-M   'P 1'
#
loop_
_entity.id
_entity.type
_entity.pdbx_description
1 polymer ?
#
loop_
_entity_poly.entity_id
_entity_poly.type
_entity_poly.pdbx_seq_one_letter_code
_entity_poly.pdbx_strand_id
1 'polypeptide(L)'
;DEQRNQSPEFQAKINAVLFNPPWNIPQDIATNEIMPKTLHDPDYLARHNMVVLPNGVLQQLPGANSGLGQMMFDMANRFDVYLHDTPSKNLFSRENRRISHGCIRAEHPRELAALLMQQPIEAIDRAIAAGSTTRSDLPQPVPVFVIYETAFADADGRLQSRPDIYRRDAEIWTQLDPERQPVAEREPPSQRRG
;
A
#
# COMPACT_ATOMS: atom_id res chain seq x y z
N ASP A 1 12.00 -7.88 5.51
CA ASP A 1 12.11 -8.77 4.33
C ASP A 1 11.26 -8.18 3.21
N GLU A 2 11.94 -7.51 2.27
CA GLU A 2 11.28 -6.74 1.19
C GLU A 2 10.39 -7.61 0.29
N GLN A 3 10.66 -8.90 0.19
CA GLN A 3 9.83 -9.82 -0.61
C GLN A 3 8.48 -10.15 0.04
N ARG A 4 8.36 -10.09 1.36
CA ARG A 4 7.08 -10.36 2.06
C ARG A 4 6.10 -9.20 1.99
N ASN A 5 6.58 -8.00 1.73
CA ASN A 5 5.82 -6.75 1.79
C ASN A 5 5.51 -6.18 0.41
N GLN A 6 5.51 -7.02 -0.64
CA GLN A 6 5.18 -6.59 -1.99
C GLN A 6 3.70 -6.19 -2.09
N SER A 7 3.42 -5.12 -2.83
CA SER A 7 2.06 -4.83 -3.25
C SER A 7 1.60 -5.90 -4.25
N PRO A 8 0.49 -6.59 -3.99
CA PRO A 8 -0.06 -7.56 -4.94
C PRO A 8 -0.68 -6.86 -6.14
N GLU A 9 -0.79 -7.58 -7.24
CA GLU A 9 -1.55 -7.15 -8.41
C GLU A 9 -2.98 -7.67 -8.30
N PHE A 10 -3.94 -6.79 -8.44
CA PHE A 10 -5.36 -7.14 -8.37
C PHE A 10 -6.26 -6.06 -8.96
N GLN A 11 -7.50 -6.46 -9.19
CA GLN A 11 -8.59 -5.55 -9.53
C GLN A 11 -9.53 -5.41 -8.33
N ALA A 12 -9.98 -4.19 -8.06
CA ALA A 12 -10.97 -3.87 -7.05
C ALA A 12 -11.89 -2.74 -7.54
N LYS A 13 -12.81 -2.30 -6.66
CA LYS A 13 -13.61 -1.08 -6.88
C LYS A 13 -13.53 -0.23 -5.63
N ILE A 14 -13.30 1.07 -5.79
CA ILE A 14 -13.48 2.04 -4.71
C ILE A 14 -14.99 2.33 -4.62
N ASN A 15 -15.56 2.07 -3.45
CA ASN A 15 -16.99 2.27 -3.20
C ASN A 15 -17.27 3.51 -2.35
N ALA A 16 -16.31 3.90 -1.51
CA ALA A 16 -16.47 5.00 -0.57
C ALA A 16 -15.12 5.63 -0.19
N VAL A 17 -15.19 6.82 0.39
CA VAL A 17 -14.09 7.46 1.11
C VAL A 17 -14.39 7.41 2.61
N LEU A 18 -13.43 6.96 3.40
CA LEU A 18 -13.45 7.07 4.86
C LEU A 18 -12.61 8.27 5.26
N PHE A 19 -13.23 9.19 5.98
CA PHE A 19 -12.56 10.34 6.60
C PHE A 19 -12.19 10.01 8.04
N ASN A 20 -11.02 10.45 8.46
CA ASN A 20 -10.48 10.21 9.80
C ASN A 20 -10.59 8.73 10.21
N PRO A 21 -10.06 7.79 9.40
CA PRO A 21 -10.15 6.36 9.69
C PRO A 21 -9.31 6.00 10.90
N PRO A 22 -9.81 5.15 11.84
CA PRO A 22 -8.95 4.44 12.76
C PRO A 22 -8.17 3.37 11.98
N TRP A 23 -6.95 3.07 12.40
CA TRP A 23 -6.15 2.02 11.80
C TRP A 23 -6.13 0.79 12.72
N ASN A 24 -6.83 -0.26 12.32
CA ASN A 24 -6.65 -1.57 12.93
C ASN A 24 -5.31 -2.13 12.44
N ILE A 25 -4.35 -2.18 13.34
CA ILE A 25 -2.98 -2.54 13.00
C ILE A 25 -2.90 -4.05 12.79
N PRO A 26 -2.42 -4.51 11.62
CA PRO A 26 -2.22 -5.94 11.37
C PRO A 26 -1.38 -6.61 12.45
N GLN A 27 -1.72 -7.86 12.77
CA GLN A 27 -1.11 -8.59 13.89
C GLN A 27 0.41 -8.73 13.75
N ASP A 28 0.92 -8.94 12.56
CA ASP A 28 2.34 -9.05 12.25
C ASP A 28 3.07 -7.73 12.53
N ILE A 29 2.52 -6.58 12.14
CA ILE A 29 3.06 -5.25 12.44
C ILE A 29 2.99 -4.99 13.95
N ALA A 30 1.85 -5.28 14.57
CA ALA A 30 1.69 -5.10 16.01
C ALA A 30 2.75 -5.89 16.79
N THR A 31 2.93 -7.17 16.46
CA THR A 31 3.83 -8.08 17.18
C THR A 31 5.30 -7.80 16.90
N ASN A 32 5.65 -7.56 15.65
CA ASN A 32 7.06 -7.49 15.24
C ASN A 32 7.65 -6.08 15.30
N GLU A 33 6.81 -5.03 15.20
CA GLU A 33 7.31 -3.67 15.09
C GLU A 33 6.89 -2.75 16.23
N ILE A 34 5.69 -2.94 16.79
CA ILE A 34 5.15 -2.02 17.80
C ILE A 34 5.36 -2.54 19.20
N MET A 35 4.94 -3.77 19.50
CA MET A 35 5.04 -4.33 20.84
C MET A 35 6.47 -4.37 21.40
N PRO A 36 7.52 -4.67 20.61
CA PRO A 36 8.89 -4.59 21.11
C PRO A 36 9.30 -3.20 21.61
N LYS A 37 8.72 -2.14 21.01
CA LYS A 37 9.00 -0.76 21.43
C LYS A 37 8.39 -0.42 22.80
N THR A 38 7.26 -1.03 23.15
CA THR A 38 6.63 -0.82 24.46
C THR A 38 7.45 -1.40 25.62
N LEU A 39 8.34 -2.35 25.35
CA LEU A 39 9.25 -2.90 26.36
C LEU A 39 10.29 -1.88 26.84
N HIS A 40 10.68 -0.97 25.95
CA HIS A 40 11.66 0.08 26.25
C HIS A 40 11.01 1.42 26.55
N ASP A 41 9.74 1.56 26.23
CA ASP A 41 8.97 2.80 26.34
C ASP A 41 7.51 2.47 26.68
N PRO A 42 7.16 2.39 27.98
CA PRO A 42 5.82 2.06 28.43
C PRO A 42 4.72 3.00 27.91
N ASP A 43 5.07 4.25 27.62
CA ASP A 43 4.14 5.26 27.11
C ASP A 43 4.05 5.29 25.59
N TYR A 44 4.73 4.36 24.89
CA TYR A 44 4.80 4.34 23.43
C TYR A 44 3.41 4.36 22.77
N LEU A 45 2.50 3.51 23.23
CA LEU A 45 1.14 3.44 22.66
C LEU A 45 0.39 4.76 22.86
N ALA A 46 0.43 5.32 24.06
CA ALA A 46 -0.26 6.57 24.37
C ALA A 46 0.27 7.72 23.50
N ARG A 47 1.60 7.87 23.38
CA ARG A 47 2.21 8.92 22.57
C ARG A 47 1.93 8.79 21.08
N HIS A 48 1.66 7.58 20.60
CA HIS A 48 1.32 7.31 19.21
C HIS A 48 -0.19 7.18 18.97
N ASN A 49 -1.00 7.57 19.95
CA ASN A 49 -2.46 7.53 19.91
C ASN A 49 -3.00 6.12 19.58
N MET A 50 -2.40 5.11 20.21
CA MET A 50 -2.74 3.70 20.03
C MET A 50 -3.43 3.14 21.28
N VAL A 51 -4.42 2.26 21.06
CA VAL A 51 -5.16 1.58 22.10
C VAL A 51 -5.29 0.09 21.78
N VAL A 52 -5.34 -0.75 22.81
CA VAL A 52 -5.70 -2.18 22.65
C VAL A 52 -7.19 -2.31 22.89
N LEU A 53 -7.90 -2.78 21.87
CA LEU A 53 -9.35 -2.98 21.95
C LEU A 53 -9.68 -4.22 22.82
N PRO A 54 -10.93 -4.36 23.33
CA PRO A 54 -11.31 -5.51 24.15
C PRO A 54 -11.11 -6.88 23.48
N ASN A 55 -11.12 -6.94 22.15
CA ASN A 55 -10.84 -8.14 21.36
C ASN A 55 -9.34 -8.39 21.10
N GLY A 56 -8.45 -7.62 21.71
CA GLY A 56 -7.00 -7.74 21.59
C GLY A 56 -6.40 -7.07 20.34
N VAL A 57 -7.20 -6.45 19.49
CA VAL A 57 -6.69 -5.73 18.31
C VAL A 57 -6.02 -4.44 18.75
N LEU A 58 -4.79 -4.20 18.30
CA LEU A 58 -4.13 -2.92 18.43
C LEU A 58 -4.69 -1.96 17.39
N GLN A 59 -5.22 -0.82 17.84
CA GLN A 59 -5.79 0.19 16.97
C GLN A 59 -5.10 1.54 17.19
N GLN A 60 -4.72 2.20 16.10
CA GLN A 60 -4.35 3.62 16.14
C GLN A 60 -5.61 4.45 15.89
N LEU A 61 -5.87 5.38 16.81
CA LEU A 61 -7.00 6.29 16.74
C LEU A 61 -6.80 7.33 15.62
N PRO A 62 -7.89 7.90 15.07
CA PRO A 62 -7.80 8.96 14.07
C PRO A 62 -6.95 10.13 14.54
N GLY A 63 -6.26 10.76 13.60
CA GLY A 63 -5.45 11.94 13.88
C GLY A 63 -4.50 12.28 12.73
N ALA A 64 -3.97 13.49 12.74
CA ALA A 64 -3.06 13.98 11.69
C ALA A 64 -1.79 13.12 11.53
N ASN A 65 -1.38 12.43 12.60
CA ASN A 65 -0.19 11.55 12.61
C ASN A 65 -0.56 10.05 12.49
N SER A 66 -1.83 9.72 12.17
CA SER A 66 -2.23 8.34 11.92
C SER A 66 -1.48 7.76 10.73
N GLY A 67 -1.10 6.49 10.79
CA GLY A 67 -0.45 5.79 9.69
C GLY A 67 -1.27 5.77 8.40
N LEU A 68 -2.60 5.80 8.51
CA LEU A 68 -3.53 5.92 7.37
C LEU A 68 -3.78 7.38 6.94
N GLY A 69 -3.16 8.36 7.62
CA GLY A 69 -3.47 9.77 7.40
C GLY A 69 -4.91 10.11 7.76
N GLN A 70 -5.49 11.05 7.04
CA GLN A 70 -6.84 11.56 7.30
C GLN A 70 -7.91 10.94 6.39
N MET A 71 -7.51 10.11 5.43
CA MET A 71 -8.42 9.47 4.48
C MET A 71 -7.98 8.09 4.04
N MET A 72 -8.95 7.24 3.79
CA MET A 72 -8.78 5.93 3.19
C MET A 72 -9.87 5.70 2.14
N PHE A 73 -9.52 5.09 1.03
CA PHE A 73 -10.46 4.72 -0.03
C PHE A 73 -10.86 3.26 0.15
N ASP A 74 -12.14 3.02 0.38
CA ASP A 74 -12.66 1.68 0.60
C ASP A 74 -12.70 0.89 -0.70
N MET A 75 -11.80 -0.08 -0.80
CA MET A 75 -11.69 -1.01 -1.92
C MET A 75 -11.55 -2.43 -1.38
N ALA A 76 -12.66 -3.11 -1.18
CA ALA A 76 -12.65 -4.49 -0.69
C ALA A 76 -11.86 -5.41 -1.63
N ASN A 77 -10.88 -6.11 -1.09
CA ASN A 77 -10.05 -7.08 -1.80
C ASN A 77 -9.54 -8.16 -0.83
N ARG A 78 -9.10 -9.30 -1.37
CA ARG A 78 -8.64 -10.46 -0.57
C ARG A 78 -7.27 -10.30 0.08
N PHE A 79 -6.58 -9.20 -0.19
CA PHE A 79 -5.20 -8.96 0.28
C PHE A 79 -5.15 -7.97 1.44
N ASP A 80 -6.30 -7.40 1.84
CA ASP A 80 -6.40 -6.32 2.83
C ASP A 80 -5.48 -5.12 2.52
N VAL A 81 -5.28 -4.84 1.23
CA VAL A 81 -4.52 -3.69 0.74
C VAL A 81 -5.44 -2.49 0.61
N TYR A 82 -5.02 -1.36 1.15
CA TYR A 82 -5.75 -0.10 1.11
C TYR A 82 -5.03 0.94 0.24
N LEU A 83 -5.82 1.82 -0.37
CA LEU A 83 -5.36 3.10 -0.90
C LEU A 83 -5.67 4.16 0.16
N HIS A 84 -4.65 4.85 0.67
CA HIS A 84 -4.84 5.75 1.82
C HIS A 84 -3.91 6.96 1.79
N ASP A 85 -4.22 7.94 2.60
CA ASP A 85 -3.41 9.10 2.89
C ASP A 85 -2.18 8.73 3.76
N THR A 86 -1.29 9.66 3.98
CA THR A 86 -0.12 9.54 4.88
C THR A 86 0.31 10.90 5.39
N PRO A 87 0.70 11.02 6.67
CA PRO A 87 1.35 12.23 7.18
C PRO A 87 2.76 12.42 6.61
N SER A 88 3.40 11.35 6.13
CA SER A 88 4.77 11.36 5.65
C SER A 88 4.86 11.73 4.16
N LYS A 89 4.39 12.91 3.78
CA LYS A 89 4.38 13.39 2.38
C LYS A 89 5.76 13.50 1.75
N ASN A 90 6.79 13.73 2.55
CA ASN A 90 8.19 13.77 2.10
C ASN A 90 8.68 12.44 1.48
N LEU A 91 7.97 11.35 1.70
CA LEU A 91 8.32 10.05 1.10
C LEU A 91 8.09 10.01 -0.42
N PHE A 92 7.20 10.85 -0.93
CA PHE A 92 6.94 10.92 -2.38
C PHE A 92 8.08 11.53 -3.19
N SER A 93 9.00 12.27 -2.56
CA SER A 93 10.22 12.77 -3.22
C SER A 93 11.34 11.74 -3.35
N ARG A 94 11.20 10.55 -2.75
CA ARG A 94 12.22 9.50 -2.80
C ARG A 94 12.12 8.69 -4.09
N GLU A 95 13.24 8.27 -4.63
CA GLU A 95 13.28 7.29 -5.72
C GLU A 95 12.76 5.91 -5.27
N ASN A 96 13.28 5.42 -4.15
CA ASN A 96 12.82 4.17 -3.55
C ASN A 96 11.65 4.45 -2.61
N ARG A 97 10.45 4.02 -3.02
CA ARG A 97 9.19 4.21 -2.28
C ARG A 97 8.65 2.91 -1.66
N ARG A 98 9.46 1.87 -1.57
CA ARG A 98 9.11 0.57 -0.94
C ARG A 98 9.15 0.69 0.58
N ILE A 99 8.13 1.30 1.17
CA ILE A 99 8.09 1.66 2.59
C ILE A 99 6.79 1.23 3.26
N SER A 100 6.01 0.37 2.61
CA SER A 100 4.75 -0.15 3.16
C SER A 100 4.79 -1.68 3.26
N HIS A 101 3.81 -2.25 3.94
CA HIS A 101 3.53 -3.69 4.00
C HIS A 101 2.50 -4.10 2.93
N GLY A 102 2.58 -3.47 1.75
CA GLY A 102 1.70 -3.75 0.62
C GLY A 102 0.65 -2.67 0.33
N CYS A 103 0.24 -1.88 1.32
CA CYS A 103 -0.71 -0.78 1.13
C CYS A 103 -0.15 0.34 0.25
N ILE A 104 -1.04 1.06 -0.43
CA ILE A 104 -0.70 2.09 -1.40
C ILE A 104 -1.00 3.46 -0.82
N ARG A 105 0.00 4.35 -0.80
CA ARG A 105 -0.17 5.73 -0.33
C ARG A 105 -0.51 6.66 -1.48
N ALA A 106 -1.47 7.56 -1.25
CA ALA A 106 -1.82 8.63 -2.19
C ALA A 106 -1.08 9.92 -1.81
N GLU A 107 -0.44 10.55 -2.80
CA GLU A 107 0.23 11.84 -2.62
C GLU A 107 -0.77 12.97 -2.45
N HIS A 108 -1.81 12.98 -3.32
CA HIS A 108 -2.88 13.99 -3.37
C HIS A 108 -4.26 13.36 -3.07
N PRO A 109 -4.50 12.84 -1.85
CA PRO A 109 -5.72 12.10 -1.55
C PRO A 109 -6.96 12.99 -1.50
N ARG A 110 -6.82 14.28 -1.17
CA ARG A 110 -7.93 15.25 -1.11
C ARG A 110 -8.48 15.52 -2.50
N GLU A 111 -7.60 15.76 -3.46
CA GLU A 111 -7.94 16.00 -4.87
C GLU A 111 -8.54 14.74 -5.48
N LEU A 112 -8.00 13.57 -5.15
CA LEU A 112 -8.56 12.29 -5.58
C LEU A 112 -9.97 12.09 -5.00
N ALA A 113 -10.17 12.35 -3.70
CA ALA A 113 -11.50 12.24 -3.08
C ALA A 113 -12.50 13.21 -3.71
N ALA A 114 -12.11 14.48 -3.95
CA ALA A 114 -12.95 15.48 -4.59
C ALA A 114 -13.40 15.03 -5.99
N LEU A 115 -12.46 14.48 -6.77
CA LEU A 115 -12.74 13.94 -8.11
C LEU A 115 -13.71 12.75 -8.05
N LEU A 116 -13.43 11.75 -7.21
CA LEU A 116 -14.21 10.52 -7.11
C LEU A 116 -15.63 10.77 -6.56
N MET A 117 -15.73 11.67 -5.59
CA MET A 117 -17.01 12.06 -4.97
C MET A 117 -17.79 13.09 -5.79
N GLN A 118 -17.17 13.66 -6.83
CA GLN A 118 -17.74 14.76 -7.62
C GLN A 118 -18.15 15.95 -6.74
N GLN A 119 -17.31 16.30 -5.79
CA GLN A 119 -17.53 17.37 -4.82
C GLN A 119 -16.38 18.38 -4.83
N PRO A 120 -16.64 19.64 -4.44
CA PRO A 120 -15.58 20.63 -4.30
C PRO A 120 -14.65 20.24 -3.15
N ILE A 121 -13.36 20.63 -3.27
CA ILE A 121 -12.32 20.27 -2.30
C ILE A 121 -12.64 20.79 -0.89
N GLU A 122 -13.36 21.90 -0.78
CA GLU A 122 -13.80 22.48 0.49
C GLU A 122 -14.79 21.57 1.23
N ALA A 123 -15.54 20.72 0.52
CA ALA A 123 -16.40 19.73 1.14
C ALA A 123 -15.57 18.59 1.77
N ILE A 124 -14.50 18.18 1.08
CA ILE A 124 -13.55 17.20 1.59
C ILE A 124 -12.84 17.76 2.85
N ASP A 125 -12.41 19.03 2.80
CA ASP A 125 -11.76 19.68 3.94
C ASP A 125 -12.67 19.77 5.17
N ARG A 126 -13.95 20.09 4.97
CA ARG A 126 -14.93 20.09 6.08
C ARG A 126 -15.12 18.71 6.67
N ALA A 127 -15.17 17.66 5.85
CA ALA A 127 -15.30 16.29 6.33
C ALA A 127 -14.07 15.85 7.17
N ILE A 128 -12.87 16.24 6.75
CA ILE A 128 -11.64 16.02 7.51
C ILE A 128 -11.66 16.81 8.81
N ALA A 129 -12.00 18.09 8.75
CA ALA A 129 -12.00 19.00 9.89
C ALA A 129 -13.02 18.62 10.97
N ALA A 130 -14.06 17.87 10.62
CA ALA A 130 -15.04 17.35 11.59
C ALA A 130 -14.39 16.39 12.61
N GLY A 131 -13.23 15.80 12.31
CA GLY A 131 -12.45 14.97 13.23
C GLY A 131 -13.05 13.60 13.54
N SER A 132 -14.33 13.39 13.24
CA SER A 132 -15.02 12.12 13.45
C SER A 132 -14.78 11.17 12.27
N THR A 133 -14.70 9.87 12.56
CA THR A 133 -14.68 8.85 11.52
C THR A 133 -16.02 8.82 10.80
N THR A 134 -15.99 9.10 9.48
CA THR A 134 -17.19 9.04 8.64
C THR A 134 -16.89 8.30 7.35
N ARG A 135 -17.89 7.57 6.85
CA ARG A 135 -17.89 6.92 5.55
C ARG A 135 -18.83 7.69 4.61
N SER A 136 -18.33 8.01 3.43
CA SER A 136 -19.13 8.63 2.37
C SER A 136 -19.03 7.78 1.11
N ASP A 137 -20.15 7.21 0.70
CA ASP A 137 -20.22 6.40 -0.52
C ASP A 137 -20.05 7.26 -1.77
N LEU A 138 -19.38 6.70 -2.77
CA LEU A 138 -19.23 7.34 -4.07
C LEU A 138 -20.55 7.32 -4.85
N PRO A 139 -20.80 8.32 -5.72
CA PRO A 139 -21.95 8.30 -6.61
C PRO A 139 -22.03 7.04 -7.48
N GLN A 140 -20.86 6.53 -7.86
CA GLN A 140 -20.69 5.27 -8.58
C GLN A 140 -19.36 4.60 -8.13
N PRO A 141 -19.34 3.27 -7.98
CA PRO A 141 -18.11 2.54 -7.74
C PRO A 141 -17.11 2.74 -8.87
N VAL A 142 -15.86 3.04 -8.54
CA VAL A 142 -14.79 3.28 -9.52
C VAL A 142 -13.86 2.08 -9.58
N PRO A 143 -13.69 1.44 -10.76
CA PRO A 143 -12.75 0.33 -10.90
C PRO A 143 -11.31 0.79 -10.72
N VAL A 144 -10.54 -0.02 -9.99
CA VAL A 144 -9.12 0.20 -9.73
C VAL A 144 -8.35 -1.06 -10.10
N PHE A 145 -7.23 -0.87 -10.79
CA PHE A 145 -6.28 -1.91 -11.14
C PHE A 145 -4.96 -1.58 -10.46
N VAL A 146 -4.49 -2.46 -9.60
CA VAL A 146 -3.13 -2.42 -9.06
C VAL A 146 -2.30 -3.32 -9.94
N ILE A 147 -1.35 -2.72 -10.67
CA ILE A 147 -0.49 -3.40 -11.65
C ILE A 147 0.96 -3.15 -11.29
N TYR A 148 1.84 -4.06 -11.71
CA TYR A 148 3.28 -3.92 -11.62
C TYR A 148 3.88 -3.90 -13.02
N GLU A 149 4.43 -2.76 -13.39
CA GLU A 149 5.05 -2.56 -14.71
C GLU A 149 6.45 -1.97 -14.54
N THR A 150 7.43 -2.58 -15.19
CA THR A 150 8.80 -2.10 -15.26
C THR A 150 9.07 -1.32 -16.55
N ALA A 151 8.21 -1.49 -17.56
CA ALA A 151 8.25 -0.75 -18.81
C ALA A 151 6.83 -0.37 -19.25
N PHE A 152 6.58 0.92 -19.47
CA PHE A 152 5.28 1.44 -19.89
C PHE A 152 5.42 2.71 -20.74
N ALA A 153 4.41 3.02 -21.54
CA ALA A 153 4.32 4.29 -22.24
C ALA A 153 3.66 5.35 -21.35
N ASP A 154 4.26 6.53 -21.27
CA ASP A 154 3.63 7.68 -20.60
C ASP A 154 2.53 8.31 -21.48
N ALA A 155 1.89 9.37 -20.99
CA ALA A 155 0.83 10.07 -21.70
C ALA A 155 1.25 10.65 -23.06
N ASP A 156 2.55 10.92 -23.25
CA ASP A 156 3.12 11.41 -24.52
C ASP A 156 3.54 10.24 -25.44
N GLY A 157 3.32 9.00 -25.05
CA GLY A 157 3.73 7.79 -25.77
C GLY A 157 5.22 7.46 -25.66
N ARG A 158 5.97 8.10 -24.74
CA ARG A 158 7.38 7.81 -24.55
C ARG A 158 7.55 6.60 -23.64
N LEU A 159 8.44 5.69 -24.02
CA LEU A 159 8.77 4.55 -23.18
C LEU A 159 9.48 5.00 -21.91
N GLN A 160 8.89 4.60 -20.80
CA GLN A 160 9.45 4.74 -19.46
C GLN A 160 9.92 3.38 -18.97
N SER A 161 11.03 3.33 -18.24
CA SER A 161 11.49 2.12 -17.57
C SER A 161 11.73 2.36 -16.09
N ARG A 162 11.53 1.31 -15.31
CA ARG A 162 11.77 1.30 -13.85
C ARG A 162 12.53 0.05 -13.47
N PRO A 163 13.35 0.08 -12.41
CA PRO A 163 14.00 -1.13 -11.91
C PRO A 163 12.97 -2.20 -11.53
N ASP A 164 13.26 -3.46 -11.88
CA ASP A 164 12.46 -4.62 -11.46
C ASP A 164 12.70 -4.93 -9.98
N ILE A 165 12.06 -4.14 -9.11
CA ILE A 165 12.25 -4.20 -7.66
C ILE A 165 11.67 -5.48 -7.03
N TYR A 166 10.68 -6.11 -7.66
CA TYR A 166 10.04 -7.34 -7.21
C TYR A 166 10.56 -8.58 -7.91
N ARG A 167 11.48 -8.43 -8.88
CA ARG A 167 12.10 -9.51 -9.66
C ARG A 167 11.09 -10.36 -10.42
N ARG A 168 10.03 -9.73 -10.95
CA ARG A 168 8.96 -10.41 -11.71
C ARG A 168 9.26 -10.52 -13.21
N ASP A 169 10.14 -9.67 -13.75
CA ASP A 169 10.48 -9.66 -15.17
C ASP A 169 11.10 -10.99 -15.62
N ALA A 170 11.93 -11.61 -14.78
CA ALA A 170 12.55 -12.90 -15.11
C ALA A 170 11.51 -14.00 -15.31
N GLU A 171 10.44 -14.03 -14.51
CA GLU A 171 9.35 -14.99 -14.64
C GLU A 171 8.56 -14.75 -15.94
N ILE A 172 8.28 -13.48 -16.25
CA ILE A 172 7.59 -13.09 -17.49
C ILE A 172 8.43 -13.51 -18.70
N TRP A 173 9.73 -13.22 -18.71
CA TRP A 173 10.63 -13.62 -19.79
C TRP A 173 10.69 -15.13 -19.98
N THR A 174 10.71 -15.90 -18.90
CA THR A 174 10.69 -17.37 -18.97
C THR A 174 9.41 -17.89 -19.62
N GLN A 175 8.27 -17.24 -19.38
CA GLN A 175 7.00 -17.61 -20.02
C GLN A 175 6.91 -17.20 -21.49
N LEU A 176 7.50 -16.05 -21.84
CA LEU A 176 7.48 -15.54 -23.22
C LEU A 176 8.50 -16.26 -24.15
N ASP A 177 9.61 -16.71 -23.59
CA ASP A 177 10.68 -17.40 -24.32
C ASP A 177 11.14 -18.65 -23.56
N PRO A 178 10.36 -19.77 -23.64
CA PRO A 178 10.67 -21.02 -22.94
C PRO A 178 12.02 -21.63 -23.33
N GLU A 179 12.60 -21.25 -24.49
CA GLU A 179 13.91 -21.73 -24.94
C GLU A 179 15.07 -20.98 -24.27
N ARG A 180 14.83 -19.81 -23.70
CA ARG A 180 15.77 -19.03 -22.91
C ARG A 180 15.76 -19.43 -21.43
N GLN A 181 15.88 -20.70 -21.10
CA GLN A 181 16.20 -21.09 -19.74
C GLN A 181 17.54 -20.46 -19.32
N PRO A 182 17.62 -19.84 -18.13
CA PRO A 182 18.89 -19.32 -17.64
C PRO A 182 19.95 -20.44 -17.63
N VAL A 183 21.11 -20.16 -18.18
CA VAL A 183 22.24 -21.09 -18.38
C VAL A 183 22.83 -21.61 -17.04
N ALA A 184 22.22 -21.33 -15.91
CA ALA A 184 22.74 -21.60 -14.56
C ALA A 184 22.55 -23.04 -14.05
N GLU A 185 21.85 -23.92 -14.75
CA GLU A 185 21.62 -25.30 -14.28
C GLU A 185 21.93 -26.39 -15.34
N ARG A 186 22.96 -26.20 -16.12
CA ARG A 186 23.53 -27.36 -16.82
C ARG A 186 24.52 -28.03 -15.87
N GLU A 187 24.11 -29.13 -15.24
CA GLU A 187 25.03 -30.02 -14.55
C GLU A 187 26.20 -30.36 -15.47
N PRO A 188 27.46 -30.30 -15.00
CA PRO A 188 28.59 -30.71 -15.80
C PRO A 188 28.41 -32.20 -16.19
N PRO A 189 28.79 -32.61 -17.43
CA PRO A 189 28.65 -33.97 -17.86
C PRO A 189 29.40 -34.90 -16.91
N SER A 190 28.68 -35.85 -16.30
CA SER A 190 29.26 -36.88 -15.46
C SER A 190 30.39 -37.56 -16.18
N GLN A 191 31.64 -37.44 -15.69
CA GLN A 191 32.77 -38.21 -16.12
C GLN A 191 32.47 -39.70 -15.90
N ARG A 192 32.06 -40.38 -16.94
CA ARG A 192 32.06 -41.85 -16.97
C ARG A 192 33.50 -42.28 -16.84
N ARG A 193 33.89 -42.78 -15.69
CA ARG A 193 35.14 -43.56 -15.52
C ARG A 193 34.90 -44.90 -16.20
N GLY A 194 35.69 -45.18 -17.24
CA GLY A 194 35.92 -46.50 -17.77
C GLY A 194 36.89 -47.29 -16.89
#